data_a485611466df42f44f11e52ef149a730
#
_entry.id   a485611466df42f44f11e52ef149a730
#
_cell.length_a   1.000
_cell.length_b   1.000
_cell.length_c   1.000
_cell.angle_alpha   90.00
_cell.angle_beta   90.00
_cell.angle_gamma   90.00
#
_symmetry.space_group_name_H-M   'P 1'
#
loop_
_entity.id
_entity.type
_entity.pdbx_description
1 polymer ?
#
loop_
_entity_poly.entity_id
_entity_poly.type
_entity_poly.pdbx_seq_one_letter_code
_entity_poly.pdbx_strand_id
1 'polypeptide(L)'
;MPAALQRAGDDLERLMALLEQEFETLKKRDIDAFEATQEDKNRLLVDLAALAAWARAQQPVPAAWQALQERLEHARDLHMRNLQLMQRQLDAVRGTLQTLRGDSAPTTDLYDRMGHLAHGVTSYSSFQLA
;
A
#
# COMPACT_ATOMS: atom_id res chain seq x y z
N MET A 1 -3.29 -23.04 -11.09
CA MET A 1 -2.66 -21.71 -11.04
C MET A 1 -1.26 -21.55 -11.67
N PRO A 2 -0.79 -22.52 -12.47
CA PRO A 2 0.56 -22.38 -13.05
C PRO A 2 0.74 -21.12 -13.89
N ALA A 3 -0.27 -20.77 -14.70
CA ALA A 3 -0.19 -19.57 -15.54
C ALA A 3 -0.15 -18.28 -14.70
N ALA A 4 -0.91 -18.21 -13.63
CA ALA A 4 -0.89 -17.07 -12.72
C ALA A 4 0.45 -16.95 -12.01
N LEU A 5 1.03 -18.09 -11.62
CA LEU A 5 2.32 -18.12 -10.98
C LEU A 5 3.43 -17.64 -11.91
N GLN A 6 3.35 -18.00 -13.19
CA GLN A 6 4.30 -17.52 -14.20
C GLN A 6 4.20 -16.02 -14.40
N ARG A 7 3.00 -15.45 -14.30
CA ARG A 7 2.79 -14.02 -14.45
C ARG A 7 3.11 -13.23 -13.19
N ALA A 8 3.27 -13.92 -12.05
CA ALA A 8 3.48 -13.24 -10.77
C ALA A 8 4.73 -12.36 -10.78
N GLY A 9 5.78 -12.78 -11.47
CA GLY A 9 6.99 -11.98 -11.60
C GLY A 9 6.73 -10.65 -12.28
N ASP A 10 5.99 -10.67 -13.39
CA ASP A 10 5.64 -9.46 -14.12
C ASP A 10 4.70 -8.57 -13.30
N ASP A 11 3.71 -9.18 -12.64
CA ASP A 11 2.78 -8.45 -11.78
C ASP A 11 3.51 -7.77 -10.63
N LEU A 12 4.50 -8.45 -10.07
CA LEU A 12 5.30 -7.91 -8.98
C LEU A 12 6.18 -6.75 -9.44
N GLU A 13 6.78 -6.87 -10.62
CA GLU A 13 7.53 -5.77 -11.23
C GLU A 13 6.64 -4.55 -11.44
N ARG A 14 5.45 -4.78 -11.98
CA ARG A 14 4.49 -3.70 -12.19
C ARG A 14 4.07 -3.05 -10.88
N LEU A 15 3.84 -3.86 -9.85
CA LEU A 15 3.50 -3.36 -8.52
C LEU A 15 4.63 -2.48 -7.98
N MET A 16 5.88 -2.93 -8.08
CA MET A 16 7.02 -2.14 -7.61
C MET A 16 7.13 -0.81 -8.36
N ALA A 17 6.89 -0.82 -9.67
CA ALA A 17 6.89 0.41 -10.46
C ALA A 17 5.77 1.36 -10.01
N LEU A 18 4.59 0.84 -9.74
CA LEU A 18 3.47 1.64 -9.25
C LEU A 18 3.74 2.20 -7.86
N LEU A 19 4.40 1.44 -7.00
CA LEU A 19 4.77 1.92 -5.66
C LEU A 19 5.79 3.04 -5.72
N GLU A 20 6.75 2.97 -6.65
CA GLU A 20 7.69 4.07 -6.87
C GLU A 20 6.97 5.30 -7.42
N GLN A 21 6.06 5.11 -8.35
CA GLN A 21 5.26 6.21 -8.90
C GLN A 21 4.38 6.82 -7.81
N GLU A 22 3.76 6.00 -6.98
CA GLU A 22 2.97 6.47 -5.83
C GLU A 22 3.83 7.33 -4.90
N PHE A 23 5.05 6.89 -4.60
CA PHE A 23 5.96 7.64 -3.75
C PHE A 23 6.26 9.02 -4.33
N GLU A 24 6.53 9.09 -5.64
CA GLU A 24 6.78 10.37 -6.30
C GLU A 24 5.57 11.30 -6.23
N THR A 25 4.36 10.77 -6.43
CA THR A 25 3.15 11.58 -6.33
C THR A 25 2.92 12.07 -4.91
N LEU A 26 3.23 11.26 -3.91
CA LEU A 26 3.14 11.65 -2.51
C LEU A 26 4.12 12.76 -2.16
N LYS A 27 5.36 12.65 -2.63
CA LYS A 27 6.38 13.70 -2.39
C LYS A 27 5.95 15.04 -3.00
N LYS A 28 5.35 15.00 -4.17
CA LYS A 28 4.88 16.20 -4.87
C LYS A 28 3.51 16.66 -4.38
N ARG A 29 2.84 15.85 -3.56
CA ARG A 29 1.48 16.11 -3.10
C ARG A 29 0.49 16.27 -4.24
N ASP A 30 0.72 15.53 -5.30
CA ASP A 30 -0.15 15.51 -6.48
C ASP A 30 -1.23 14.45 -6.26
N ILE A 31 -2.35 14.89 -5.71
CA ILE A 31 -3.43 13.98 -5.30
C ILE A 31 -4.06 13.28 -6.51
N ASP A 32 -4.26 13.99 -7.60
CA ASP A 32 -4.88 13.39 -8.79
C ASP A 32 -3.99 12.29 -9.37
N ALA A 33 -2.70 12.55 -9.47
CA ALA A 33 -1.75 11.54 -9.94
C ALA A 33 -1.66 10.35 -8.97
N PHE A 34 -1.72 10.63 -7.66
CA PHE A 34 -1.75 9.57 -6.65
C PHE A 34 -2.97 8.68 -6.83
N GLU A 35 -4.15 9.26 -6.95
CA GLU A 35 -5.39 8.50 -7.14
C GLU A 35 -5.35 7.66 -8.41
N ALA A 36 -4.72 8.15 -9.45
CA ALA A 36 -4.61 7.42 -10.71
C ALA A 36 -3.83 6.11 -10.59
N THR A 37 -2.96 6.00 -9.57
CA THR A 37 -2.18 4.76 -9.35
C THR A 37 -2.94 3.73 -8.52
N GLN A 38 -3.99 4.12 -7.82
CA GLN A 38 -4.59 3.28 -6.77
C GLN A 38 -5.34 2.08 -7.31
N GLU A 39 -6.08 2.24 -8.39
CA GLU A 39 -6.88 1.14 -8.95
C GLU A 39 -6.00 -0.03 -9.36
N ASP A 40 -4.98 0.23 -10.16
CA ASP A 40 -4.07 -0.83 -10.61
C ASP A 40 -3.29 -1.44 -9.46
N LYS A 41 -2.81 -0.61 -8.52
CA LYS A 41 -2.10 -1.10 -7.35
C LYS A 41 -2.97 -2.05 -6.54
N ASN A 42 -4.21 -1.66 -6.27
CA ASN A 42 -5.11 -2.47 -5.46
C ASN A 42 -5.44 -3.79 -6.12
N ARG A 43 -5.64 -3.77 -7.43
CA ARG A 43 -5.89 -5.00 -8.19
C ARG A 43 -4.70 -5.95 -8.11
N LEU A 44 -3.49 -5.43 -8.29
CA LEU A 44 -2.27 -6.24 -8.17
C LEU A 44 -2.09 -6.81 -6.77
N LEU A 45 -2.38 -6.02 -5.74
CA LEU A 45 -2.30 -6.49 -4.35
C LEU A 45 -3.29 -7.63 -4.08
N VAL A 46 -4.52 -7.50 -4.57
CA VAL A 46 -5.54 -8.53 -4.42
C VAL A 46 -5.10 -9.81 -5.13
N ASP A 47 -4.64 -9.69 -6.37
CA ASP A 47 -4.21 -10.84 -7.16
C ASP A 47 -3.03 -11.56 -6.53
N LEU A 48 -2.05 -10.81 -6.05
CA LEU A 48 -0.87 -11.38 -5.40
C LEU A 48 -1.25 -12.03 -4.06
N ALA A 49 -2.16 -11.42 -3.31
CA ALA A 49 -2.63 -12.00 -2.05
C ALA A 49 -3.35 -13.35 -2.28
N ALA A 50 -4.18 -13.41 -3.30
CA ALA A 50 -4.87 -14.64 -3.67
C ALA A 50 -3.88 -15.73 -4.08
N LEU A 51 -2.87 -15.35 -4.88
CA LEU A 51 -1.84 -16.27 -5.30
C LEU A 51 -0.99 -16.75 -4.12
N ALA A 52 -0.68 -15.87 -3.18
CA ALA A 52 0.05 -16.22 -1.97
C ALA A 52 -0.71 -17.25 -1.14
N ALA A 53 -2.01 -17.05 -0.97
CA ALA A 53 -2.84 -17.98 -0.23
C ALA A 53 -2.87 -19.36 -0.91
N TRP A 54 -3.01 -19.36 -2.24
CA TRP A 54 -2.97 -20.61 -2.99
C TRP A 54 -1.63 -21.31 -2.84
N ALA A 55 -0.52 -20.60 -2.99
CA ALA A 55 0.82 -21.18 -2.94
C ALA A 55 1.12 -21.80 -1.56
N ARG A 56 0.71 -21.13 -0.49
CA ARG A 56 0.93 -21.63 0.86
C ARG A 56 0.10 -22.86 1.19
N ALA A 57 -1.01 -23.05 0.49
CA ALA A 57 -1.84 -24.24 0.67
C ALA A 57 -1.26 -25.47 -0.05
N GLN A 58 -0.28 -25.27 -0.92
CA GLN A 58 0.34 -26.38 -1.64
C GLN A 58 1.37 -27.11 -0.79
N GLN A 59 1.46 -28.42 -1.00
CA GLN A 59 2.42 -29.28 -0.29
C GLN A 59 3.18 -30.11 -1.33
N PRO A 60 4.45 -29.78 -1.60
CA PRO A 60 5.23 -28.68 -1.04
C PRO A 60 4.87 -27.31 -1.67
N VAL A 61 5.33 -26.23 -1.03
CA VAL A 61 5.16 -24.89 -1.59
C VAL A 61 5.91 -24.80 -2.92
N PRO A 62 5.28 -24.27 -3.98
CA PRO A 62 5.93 -24.20 -5.29
C PRO A 62 7.25 -23.44 -5.26
N ALA A 63 8.25 -24.00 -5.94
CA ALA A 63 9.58 -23.38 -6.01
C ALA A 63 9.53 -21.99 -6.67
N ALA A 64 8.66 -21.83 -7.68
CA ALA A 64 8.50 -20.55 -8.35
C ALA A 64 7.99 -19.46 -7.40
N TRP A 65 7.12 -19.82 -6.46
CA TRP A 65 6.66 -18.89 -5.42
C TRP A 65 7.79 -18.55 -4.46
N GLN A 66 8.57 -19.55 -4.03
CA GLN A 66 9.72 -19.33 -3.15
C GLN A 66 10.73 -18.38 -3.79
N ALA A 67 10.93 -18.48 -5.09
CA ALA A 67 11.86 -17.60 -5.80
C ALA A 67 11.41 -16.13 -5.81
N LEU A 68 10.13 -15.86 -5.60
CA LEU A 68 9.59 -14.50 -5.56
C LEU A 68 9.64 -13.86 -4.17
N GLN A 69 10.01 -14.61 -3.13
CA GLN A 69 9.92 -14.15 -1.75
C GLN A 69 10.72 -12.86 -1.50
N GLU A 70 11.96 -12.78 -1.98
CA GLU A 70 12.78 -11.58 -1.78
C GLU A 70 12.16 -10.34 -2.43
N ARG A 71 11.62 -10.54 -3.63
CA ARG A 71 10.99 -9.43 -4.37
C ARG A 71 9.68 -9.00 -3.71
N LEU A 72 8.95 -9.95 -3.14
CA LEU A 72 7.74 -9.65 -2.36
C LEU A 72 8.08 -8.84 -1.12
N GLU A 73 9.16 -9.20 -0.43
CA GLU A 73 9.62 -8.44 0.73
C GLU A 73 10.03 -7.03 0.33
N HIS A 74 10.72 -6.88 -0.80
CA HIS A 74 11.09 -5.55 -1.29
C HIS A 74 9.86 -4.71 -1.63
N ALA A 75 8.87 -5.30 -2.29
CA ALA A 75 7.61 -4.60 -2.59
C ALA A 75 6.89 -4.19 -1.31
N ARG A 76 6.91 -5.06 -0.30
CA ARG A 76 6.33 -4.74 1.00
C ARG A 76 7.03 -3.54 1.64
N ASP A 77 8.35 -3.50 1.57
CA ASP A 77 9.13 -2.40 2.13
C ASP A 77 8.78 -1.08 1.43
N LEU A 78 8.64 -1.10 0.11
CA LEU A 78 8.22 0.08 -0.65
C LEU A 78 6.82 0.54 -0.25
N HIS A 79 5.92 -0.40 -0.09
CA HIS A 79 4.54 -0.11 0.34
C HIS A 79 4.53 0.52 1.73
N MET A 80 5.30 -0.03 2.67
CA MET A 80 5.41 0.50 4.02
C MET A 80 6.04 1.90 4.05
N ARG A 81 7.04 2.13 3.21
CA ARG A 81 7.63 3.46 3.06
C ARG A 81 6.58 4.48 2.65
N ASN A 82 5.75 4.11 1.68
CA ASN A 82 4.70 5.00 1.17
C ASN A 82 3.64 5.27 2.23
N LEU A 83 3.25 4.24 2.98
CA LEU A 83 2.29 4.40 4.08
C LEU A 83 2.83 5.33 5.16
N GLN A 84 4.11 5.22 5.49
CA GLN A 84 4.74 6.10 6.48
C GLN A 84 4.76 7.55 6.02
N LEU A 85 5.09 7.77 4.75
CA LEU A 85 5.07 9.13 4.19
C LEU A 85 3.66 9.71 4.23
N MET A 86 2.67 8.91 3.82
CA MET A 86 1.28 9.33 3.86
C MET A 86 0.85 9.68 5.28
N GLN A 87 1.23 8.87 6.26
CA GLN A 87 0.90 9.13 7.65
C GLN A 87 1.50 10.44 8.14
N ARG A 88 2.75 10.72 7.78
CA ARG A 88 3.40 12.00 8.14
C ARG A 88 2.67 13.18 7.53
N GLN A 89 2.21 13.06 6.29
CA GLN A 89 1.48 14.13 5.64
C GLN A 89 0.13 14.38 6.29
N LEU A 90 -0.57 13.32 6.69
CA LEU A 90 -1.83 13.45 7.42
C LEU A 90 -1.61 14.11 8.79
N ASP A 91 -0.56 13.73 9.49
CA ASP A 91 -0.21 14.32 10.78
C ASP A 91 0.12 15.81 10.63
N ALA A 92 0.83 16.18 9.57
CA ALA A 92 1.17 17.58 9.30
C ALA A 92 -0.09 18.41 9.02
N VAL A 93 -1.02 17.87 8.23
CA VAL A 93 -2.30 18.56 7.95
C VAL A 93 -3.09 18.75 9.24
N ARG A 94 -3.15 17.71 10.08
CA ARG A 94 -3.86 17.78 11.36
C ARG A 94 -3.24 18.85 12.26
N GLY A 95 -1.90 18.89 12.33
CA GLY A 95 -1.19 19.88 13.13
C GLY A 95 -1.47 21.31 12.64
N THR A 96 -1.47 21.51 11.31
CA THR A 96 -1.79 22.81 10.71
C THR A 96 -3.21 23.23 11.06
N LEU A 97 -4.17 22.32 10.95
CA LEU A 97 -5.56 22.62 11.27
C LEU A 97 -5.74 22.95 12.75
N GLN A 98 -5.04 22.27 13.64
CA GLN A 98 -5.06 22.57 15.06
C GLN A 98 -4.51 23.98 15.33
N THR A 99 -3.43 24.35 14.67
CA THR A 99 -2.84 25.68 14.80
C THR A 99 -3.80 26.76 14.31
N LEU A 100 -4.45 26.54 13.17
CA LEU A 100 -5.39 27.50 12.59
C LEU A 100 -6.64 27.69 13.43
N ARG A 101 -7.08 26.65 14.12
CA ARG A 101 -8.28 26.71 14.96
C ARG A 101 -8.01 27.19 16.39
N GLY A 102 -6.75 27.27 16.77
CA GLY A 102 -6.36 27.46 18.16
C GLY A 102 -6.53 26.16 18.94
N ASP A 103 -5.94 26.12 20.15
CA ASP A 103 -5.86 24.87 20.91
C ASP A 103 -7.19 24.42 21.53
N SER A 104 -8.21 25.29 21.51
CA SER A 104 -9.50 25.01 22.14
C SER A 104 -10.44 24.22 21.25
N ALA A 105 -10.14 24.06 19.97
CA ALA A 105 -11.02 23.38 19.05
C ALA A 105 -11.07 21.88 19.36
N PRO A 106 -12.28 21.28 19.44
CA PRO A 106 -12.36 19.83 19.55
C PRO A 106 -11.79 19.20 18.30
N THR A 107 -10.82 18.34 18.50
CA THR A 107 -10.14 17.68 17.40
C THR A 107 -10.69 16.29 17.14
N THR A 108 -11.64 15.83 17.95
CA THR A 108 -12.18 14.47 17.89
C THR A 108 -12.76 14.14 16.51
N ASP A 109 -13.62 15.01 15.98
CA ASP A 109 -14.24 14.77 14.68
C ASP A 109 -13.20 14.78 13.58
N LEU A 110 -12.27 15.72 13.62
CA LEU A 110 -11.21 15.82 12.63
C LEU A 110 -10.28 14.59 12.71
N TYR A 111 -9.96 14.20 13.93
CA TYR A 111 -9.14 13.00 14.14
C TYR A 111 -9.84 11.77 13.57
N ASP A 112 -11.13 11.62 13.83
CA ASP A 112 -11.90 10.48 13.33
C ASP A 112 -11.92 10.44 11.81
N ARG A 113 -12.06 11.58 11.16
CA ARG A 113 -12.04 11.66 9.69
C ARG A 113 -10.68 11.24 9.14
N MET A 114 -9.62 11.74 9.72
CA MET A 114 -8.27 11.39 9.30
C MET A 114 -7.89 9.96 9.67
N GLY A 115 -8.34 9.51 10.83
CA GLY A 115 -8.17 8.13 11.24
C GLY A 115 -8.90 7.18 10.31
N HIS A 116 -10.10 7.53 9.88
CA HIS A 116 -10.86 6.73 8.93
C HIS A 116 -10.14 6.66 7.57
N LEU A 117 -9.62 7.80 7.09
CA LEU A 117 -8.87 7.84 5.84
C LEU A 117 -7.60 6.99 5.93
N ALA A 118 -6.84 7.12 7.01
CA ALA A 118 -5.65 6.33 7.23
C ALA A 118 -5.97 4.84 7.35
N HIS A 119 -7.08 4.50 8.01
CA HIS A 119 -7.53 3.12 8.12
C HIS A 119 -7.89 2.54 6.75
N GLY A 120 -8.56 3.32 5.92
CA GLY A 120 -8.88 2.91 4.55
C GLY A 120 -7.63 2.57 3.75
N VAL A 121 -6.58 3.37 3.91
CA VAL A 121 -5.29 3.11 3.27
C VAL A 121 -4.64 1.87 3.84
N THR A 122 -4.63 1.72 5.16
CA THR A 122 -4.02 0.55 5.80
C THR A 122 -4.77 -0.75 5.52
N SER A 123 -6.02 -0.69 5.10
CA SER A 123 -6.74 -1.92 4.74
C SER A 123 -6.08 -2.66 3.58
N TYR A 124 -5.28 -1.98 2.78
CA TYR A 124 -4.53 -2.62 1.71
C TYR A 124 -3.26 -3.32 2.19
N SER A 125 -2.95 -3.20 3.45
CA SER A 125 -1.78 -3.86 4.03
C SER A 125 -1.95 -5.37 4.17
N SER A 126 -3.08 -5.93 3.78
CA SER A 126 -3.26 -7.38 3.70
C SER A 126 -2.17 -8.04 2.86
N PHE A 127 -1.55 -7.30 1.97
CA PHE A 127 -0.37 -7.73 1.24
C PHE A 127 0.75 -8.22 2.18
N GLN A 128 0.82 -7.69 3.38
CA GLN A 128 1.84 -8.08 4.35
C GLN A 128 1.70 -9.51 4.86
N LEU A 129 0.58 -10.13 4.63
CA LEU A 129 0.38 -11.52 5.02
C LEU A 129 1.20 -12.49 4.17
N ALA A 130 1.73 -12.02 3.09
CA ALA A 130 2.64 -12.83 2.27
C ALA A 130 4.02 -13.01 2.93
#